data_d7605f08d3da9c782650f7050f6b99ba
#
_entry.id   d7605f08d3da9c782650f7050f6b99ba
#
_cell.length_a   1.000
_cell.length_b   1.000
_cell.length_c   1.000
_cell.angle_alpha   90.00
_cell.angle_beta   90.00
_cell.angle_gamma   90.00
#
_symmetry.space_group_name_H-M   'P 1'
#
loop_
_entity.id
_entity.type
_entity.pdbx_description
1 polymer ?
#
loop_
_entity_poly.entity_id
_entity_poly.type
_entity_poly.pdbx_seq_one_letter_code
_entity_poly.pdbx_strand_id
1 'polypeptide(L)'
;MNKRLASALLCAALLGSGILRADNIVISNRKSSILITAPKGESPRIQYFGPRLANPGDVFDSGSAFNDPVYPQFGVQCSRETAIQATHNDGNMSLELVVESVTRENRDGGQVTAIATRDKFYPFYVTIYYKTYPDCEVIETWTEIRHLEKKPVTLYRFASAFLPVRRGDNWLSHFHGPWGAEAYLYEEALTDGMRVIKDKDGVRNTQNSCPSFMLTLDGRPDEQHGMVIGGTLAWSGNYRIAIDNDNAHTTRIFAGINEDQSQYILEPKEVFTTPVFAFTFSDEGKGGVSRNFHRWARLHRLNHGGEQRSILLNSWEGVSMNVNQEVMDQMMADFAAMGGEMFVMDDGWFGDKYPRNNGTSSLGDWVVCKEKLPEGIKGLTASAREKGLKFGIWIEPEMTNSKSELFEKHPEWVIQQPHREMHKGRGGTQLVLDLSNPEVQEFVFGVVDKLMTAHPEICLLYTSDAADDM
;
A
#
# COMPACT_ATOMS: atom_id res chain seq x y z
N MET A 1 -35.30 7.93 -6.24
CA MET A 1 -35.39 9.08 -7.18
C MET A 1 -34.07 9.83 -7.03
N ASN A 2 -33.11 9.64 -7.76
CA ASN A 2 -32.54 9.90 -9.02
C ASN A 2 -31.21 9.13 -9.24
N LYS A 3 -31.28 8.06 -9.97
CA LYS A 3 -30.10 7.52 -10.67
C LYS A 3 -29.86 8.43 -11.89
N ARG A 4 -28.85 9.29 -11.85
CA ARG A 4 -28.22 9.97 -13.00
C ARG A 4 -27.32 11.09 -12.47
N LEU A 5 -26.06 10.80 -12.17
CA LEU A 5 -24.94 11.77 -12.06
C LEU A 5 -23.60 11.05 -11.88
N ALA A 6 -23.32 10.10 -12.78
CA ALA A 6 -22.00 9.50 -12.84
C ALA A 6 -21.63 9.18 -14.30
N SER A 7 -21.83 10.15 -15.21
CA SER A 7 -21.37 9.97 -16.60
C SER A 7 -21.35 11.33 -17.33
N ALA A 8 -20.61 12.29 -16.81
CA ALA A 8 -20.31 13.52 -17.55
C ALA A 8 -19.22 14.35 -16.86
N LEU A 9 -17.98 13.83 -16.77
CA LEU A 9 -16.80 14.65 -16.43
C LEU A 9 -15.54 14.02 -17.00
N LEU A 10 -15.57 13.64 -18.26
CA LEU A 10 -14.38 13.15 -18.98
C LEU A 10 -14.20 13.89 -20.31
N CYS A 11 -14.43 15.20 -20.33
CA CYS A 11 -14.10 16.03 -21.51
C CYS A 11 -14.05 17.49 -21.10
N ALA A 12 -13.04 17.94 -20.35
CA ALA A 12 -12.62 19.34 -20.31
C ALA A 12 -11.38 19.54 -19.42
N ALA A 13 -10.23 18.97 -19.80
CA ALA A 13 -8.92 19.43 -19.32
C ALA A 13 -7.85 19.21 -20.40
N LEU A 14 -8.17 19.56 -21.63
CA LEU A 14 -7.21 19.64 -22.73
C LEU A 14 -6.79 21.10 -22.93
N LEU A 15 -6.13 21.67 -21.93
CA LEU A 15 -5.38 22.92 -22.11
C LEU A 15 -4.05 22.80 -21.37
N GLY A 16 -3.00 22.41 -22.11
CA GLY A 16 -1.62 22.52 -21.66
C GLY A 16 -0.74 21.28 -21.67
N SER A 17 -1.19 20.12 -22.19
CA SER A 17 -0.31 18.97 -22.38
C SER A 17 0.47 19.12 -23.69
N GLY A 18 1.69 19.61 -23.60
CA GLY A 18 2.62 19.56 -24.72
C GLY A 18 2.93 18.09 -25.03
N ILE A 19 2.53 17.61 -26.20
CA ILE A 19 3.01 16.32 -26.73
C ILE A 19 4.51 16.49 -26.97
N LEU A 20 5.32 15.93 -26.08
CA LEU A 20 6.76 15.91 -26.27
C LEU A 20 7.08 14.94 -27.42
N ARG A 21 7.65 15.45 -28.49
CA ARG A 21 8.49 14.66 -29.41
C ARG A 21 9.78 14.33 -28.63
N ALA A 22 9.71 13.35 -27.74
CA ALA A 22 10.87 13.03 -26.93
C ALA A 22 11.11 11.54 -27.01
N ASP A 23 12.06 11.15 -27.82
CA ASP A 23 12.68 9.84 -27.73
C ASP A 23 13.38 9.66 -26.36
N ASN A 24 13.68 10.76 -25.66
CA ASN A 24 14.40 10.83 -24.39
C ASN A 24 13.58 11.48 -23.28
N ILE A 25 13.30 10.72 -22.21
CA ILE A 25 12.53 11.16 -21.05
C ILE A 25 13.48 11.29 -19.87
N VAL A 26 13.45 12.44 -19.21
CA VAL A 26 14.15 12.70 -17.95
C VAL A 26 13.11 12.86 -16.84
N ILE A 27 13.17 12.00 -15.83
CA ILE A 27 12.38 12.07 -14.60
C ILE A 27 13.36 12.33 -13.47
N SER A 28 13.26 13.47 -12.80
CA SER A 28 14.22 13.85 -11.76
C SER A 28 13.53 14.48 -10.56
N ASN A 29 14.08 14.22 -9.39
CA ASN A 29 13.82 14.97 -8.17
C ASN A 29 15.11 15.66 -7.69
N ARG A 30 15.19 16.05 -6.42
CA ARG A 30 16.36 16.76 -5.89
C ARG A 30 17.63 15.91 -5.82
N LYS A 31 17.51 14.59 -5.64
CA LYS A 31 18.63 13.68 -5.36
C LYS A 31 18.83 12.62 -6.45
N SER A 32 17.84 12.33 -7.28
CA SER A 32 17.91 11.23 -8.26
C SER A 32 17.37 11.60 -9.63
N SER A 33 17.80 10.82 -10.63
CA SER A 33 17.30 10.88 -12.01
C SER A 33 17.04 9.47 -12.54
N ILE A 34 15.96 9.35 -13.33
CA ILE A 34 15.70 8.22 -14.22
C ILE A 34 15.71 8.73 -15.63
N LEU A 35 16.45 8.07 -16.52
CA LEU A 35 16.47 8.38 -17.94
C LEU A 35 15.88 7.21 -18.71
N ILE A 36 14.97 7.51 -19.61
CA ILE A 36 14.24 6.54 -20.42
C ILE A 36 14.28 6.97 -21.88
N THR A 37 14.60 6.04 -22.77
CA THR A 37 14.34 6.19 -24.21
C THR A 37 12.99 5.58 -24.53
N ALA A 38 12.13 6.32 -25.22
CA ALA A 38 10.76 5.91 -25.53
C ALA A 38 10.34 6.30 -26.95
N PRO A 39 11.04 5.79 -27.99
CA PRO A 39 10.70 6.09 -29.38
C PRO A 39 9.33 5.47 -29.70
N LYS A 40 8.52 6.21 -30.42
CA LYS A 40 7.18 5.74 -30.82
C LYS A 40 7.25 4.48 -31.66
N GLY A 41 6.48 3.46 -31.29
CA GLY A 41 6.46 2.16 -31.96
C GLY A 41 7.56 1.20 -31.55
N GLU A 42 8.42 1.58 -30.61
CA GLU A 42 9.47 0.74 -30.03
C GLU A 42 9.23 0.50 -28.54
N SER A 43 9.89 -0.52 -27.96
CA SER A 43 9.81 -0.80 -26.51
C SER A 43 10.56 0.28 -25.72
N PRO A 44 9.94 0.93 -24.71
CA PRO A 44 10.62 1.92 -23.90
C PRO A 44 11.69 1.26 -23.03
N ARG A 45 12.85 1.94 -22.86
CA ARG A 45 14.00 1.37 -22.14
C ARG A 45 14.57 2.33 -21.13
N ILE A 46 14.91 1.81 -19.94
CA ILE A 46 15.63 2.54 -18.92
C ILE A 46 17.11 2.58 -19.28
N GLN A 47 17.66 3.78 -19.34
CA GLN A 47 19.05 4.05 -19.64
C GLN A 47 19.87 4.36 -18.40
N TYR A 48 19.22 4.90 -17.37
CA TYR A 48 19.87 5.28 -16.12
C TYR A 48 18.87 5.35 -14.98
N PHE A 49 19.31 4.94 -13.78
CA PHE A 49 18.71 5.26 -12.50
C PHE A 49 19.83 5.40 -11.46
N GLY A 50 19.85 6.49 -10.73
CA GLY A 50 20.87 6.77 -9.72
C GLY A 50 20.87 8.24 -9.27
N PRO A 51 22.04 8.75 -8.81
CA PRO A 51 22.20 10.14 -8.42
C PRO A 51 21.68 11.12 -9.48
N ARG A 52 21.23 12.29 -9.05
CA ARG A 52 20.76 13.33 -9.97
C ARG A 52 21.87 13.75 -10.92
N LEU A 53 21.58 13.72 -12.20
CA LEU A 53 22.49 14.13 -13.26
C LEU A 53 22.36 15.63 -13.53
N ALA A 54 23.51 16.31 -13.63
CA ALA A 54 23.56 17.71 -14.06
C ALA A 54 23.26 17.86 -15.56
N ASN A 55 23.81 16.96 -16.37
CA ASN A 55 23.64 16.92 -17.83
C ASN A 55 23.09 15.56 -18.27
N PRO A 56 21.77 15.32 -18.21
CA PRO A 56 21.18 14.04 -18.64
C PRO A 56 21.48 13.66 -20.10
N GLY A 57 21.71 14.65 -20.98
CA GLY A 57 22.05 14.45 -22.39
C GLY A 57 23.30 13.59 -22.60
N ASP A 58 24.31 13.75 -21.77
CA ASP A 58 25.58 13.04 -21.89
C ASP A 58 25.40 11.50 -21.79
N VAL A 59 24.45 11.03 -21.03
CA VAL A 59 24.15 9.59 -20.87
C VAL A 59 23.47 9.06 -22.13
N PHE A 60 22.55 9.79 -22.72
CA PHE A 60 21.90 9.39 -23.97
C PHE A 60 22.88 9.32 -25.14
N ASP A 61 23.92 10.16 -25.16
CA ASP A 61 24.93 10.25 -26.21
C ASP A 61 26.07 9.23 -26.02
N SER A 62 26.46 8.90 -24.79
CA SER A 62 27.63 8.05 -24.49
C SER A 62 27.35 6.56 -24.41
N GLY A 63 26.09 6.16 -24.52
CA GLY A 63 25.64 4.80 -24.25
C GLY A 63 25.35 4.56 -22.77
N SER A 64 24.41 3.70 -22.48
CA SER A 64 23.82 3.56 -21.16
C SER A 64 24.42 2.40 -20.36
N ALA A 65 24.36 2.54 -19.02
CA ALA A 65 24.66 1.45 -18.09
C ALA A 65 23.60 0.34 -18.12
N PHE A 66 22.38 0.66 -18.55
CA PHE A 66 21.23 -0.24 -18.63
C PHE A 66 20.64 -0.22 -20.04
N ASN A 67 19.96 -1.29 -20.38
CA ASN A 67 19.14 -1.36 -21.60
C ASN A 67 17.92 -2.28 -21.34
N ASP A 68 17.42 -2.22 -20.11
CA ASP A 68 16.27 -3.01 -19.71
C ASP A 68 14.97 -2.34 -20.17
N PRO A 69 13.94 -3.11 -20.60
CA PRO A 69 12.61 -2.55 -20.84
C PRO A 69 12.09 -1.82 -19.59
N VAL A 70 11.38 -0.71 -19.76
CA VAL A 70 10.74 0.00 -18.63
C VAL A 70 9.78 -0.89 -17.87
N TYR A 71 9.16 -1.85 -18.56
CA TYR A 71 8.23 -2.81 -17.99
C TYR A 71 8.45 -4.17 -18.64
N PRO A 72 9.36 -5.01 -18.11
CA PRO A 72 9.70 -6.30 -18.69
C PRO A 72 8.50 -7.21 -18.81
N GLN A 73 8.24 -7.70 -20.02
CA GLN A 73 7.11 -8.55 -20.36
C GLN A 73 7.53 -9.97 -20.73
N PHE A 74 6.64 -10.94 -20.52
CA PHE A 74 6.85 -12.30 -21.01
C PHE A 74 6.60 -12.37 -22.52
N GLY A 75 7.46 -13.09 -23.23
CA GLY A 75 7.25 -13.45 -24.64
C GLY A 75 8.29 -12.87 -25.61
N VAL A 76 8.82 -11.67 -25.39
CA VAL A 76 9.80 -11.05 -26.26
C VAL A 76 11.10 -10.81 -25.53
N GLN A 77 12.15 -11.55 -25.90
CA GLN A 77 13.54 -11.36 -25.42
C GLN A 77 13.72 -11.36 -23.88
N CYS A 78 12.76 -11.84 -23.12
CA CYS A 78 12.86 -11.93 -21.68
C CYS A 78 12.91 -13.39 -21.23
N SER A 79 14.10 -13.86 -20.90
CA SER A 79 14.35 -15.18 -20.27
C SER A 79 14.44 -15.09 -18.75
N ARG A 80 14.15 -13.94 -18.16
CA ARG A 80 14.31 -13.62 -16.74
C ARG A 80 12.97 -13.29 -16.10
N GLU A 81 13.01 -12.78 -14.87
CA GLU A 81 11.85 -12.26 -14.17
C GLU A 81 11.15 -11.16 -14.99
N THR A 82 9.83 -11.15 -14.96
CA THR A 82 8.99 -10.21 -15.70
C THR A 82 8.14 -9.37 -14.79
N ALA A 83 7.82 -8.15 -15.22
CA ALA A 83 6.89 -7.26 -14.51
C ALA A 83 5.44 -7.59 -14.81
N ILE A 84 5.16 -8.16 -16.00
CA ILE A 84 3.81 -8.55 -16.40
C ILE A 84 3.79 -9.93 -17.05
N GLN A 85 2.77 -10.72 -16.69
CA GLN A 85 2.40 -11.97 -17.35
C GLN A 85 0.89 -11.99 -17.53
N ALA A 86 0.44 -12.15 -18.77
CA ALA A 86 -0.97 -12.20 -19.13
C ALA A 86 -1.23 -13.32 -20.13
N THR A 87 -2.46 -13.84 -20.12
CA THR A 87 -2.96 -14.73 -21.17
C THR A 87 -4.09 -14.02 -21.90
N HIS A 88 -3.88 -13.78 -23.21
CA HIS A 88 -4.88 -13.22 -24.11
C HIS A 88 -6.10 -14.13 -24.25
N ASN A 89 -7.19 -13.61 -24.77
CA ASN A 89 -8.45 -14.35 -24.91
C ASN A 89 -8.40 -15.58 -25.81
N ASP A 90 -7.36 -15.72 -26.64
CA ASP A 90 -7.10 -16.85 -27.52
C ASP A 90 -6.09 -17.87 -26.95
N GLY A 91 -5.59 -17.62 -25.73
CA GLY A 91 -4.61 -18.48 -25.04
C GLY A 91 -3.15 -18.09 -25.28
N ASN A 92 -2.85 -17.08 -26.11
CA ASN A 92 -1.49 -16.57 -26.26
C ASN A 92 -1.02 -15.86 -25.00
N MET A 93 0.22 -16.14 -24.57
CA MET A 93 0.81 -15.56 -23.33
C MET A 93 1.89 -14.52 -23.64
N SER A 94 2.22 -14.27 -24.90
CA SER A 94 3.28 -13.32 -25.24
C SER A 94 2.78 -11.89 -25.36
N LEU A 95 3.58 -10.94 -24.89
CA LEU A 95 3.35 -9.51 -24.99
C LEU A 95 4.54 -8.83 -25.70
N GLU A 96 4.26 -7.86 -26.57
CA GLU A 96 5.26 -6.99 -27.17
C GLU A 96 4.80 -5.53 -27.06
N LEU A 97 5.09 -4.90 -25.90
CA LEU A 97 4.66 -3.53 -25.59
C LEU A 97 5.54 -2.49 -26.28
N VAL A 98 4.91 -1.61 -27.06
CA VAL A 98 5.58 -0.50 -27.75
C VAL A 98 4.91 0.83 -27.39
N VAL A 99 5.69 1.91 -27.41
CA VAL A 99 5.24 3.26 -27.05
C VAL A 99 4.18 3.77 -28.04
N GLU A 100 3.04 4.20 -27.52
CA GLU A 100 2.04 4.98 -28.26
C GLU A 100 2.25 6.48 -28.07
N SER A 101 2.41 6.91 -26.81
CA SER A 101 2.59 8.32 -26.45
C SER A 101 3.26 8.47 -25.09
N VAL A 102 3.82 9.65 -24.90
CA VAL A 102 4.34 10.12 -23.61
C VAL A 102 3.67 11.44 -23.28
N THR A 103 3.15 11.57 -22.06
CA THR A 103 2.53 12.81 -21.57
C THR A 103 3.12 13.24 -20.24
N ARG A 104 3.05 14.54 -19.94
CA ARG A 104 3.40 15.13 -18.66
C ARG A 104 2.30 16.07 -18.21
N GLU A 105 1.92 15.97 -16.97
CA GLU A 105 0.93 16.85 -16.35
C GLU A 105 1.29 17.13 -14.88
N ASN A 106 0.82 18.26 -14.37
CA ASN A 106 0.88 18.53 -12.93
C ASN A 106 -0.42 18.02 -12.30
N ARG A 107 -0.30 17.12 -11.32
CA ARG A 107 -1.43 16.54 -10.62
C ARG A 107 -1.10 16.31 -9.15
N ASP A 108 -2.01 16.74 -8.25
CA ASP A 108 -1.91 16.53 -6.79
C ASP A 108 -0.53 16.92 -6.23
N GLY A 109 -0.08 18.14 -6.53
CA GLY A 109 1.17 18.71 -6.01
C GLY A 109 2.46 18.16 -6.61
N GLY A 110 2.38 17.28 -7.60
CA GLY A 110 3.54 16.68 -8.28
C GLY A 110 3.45 16.73 -9.80
N GLN A 111 4.55 16.42 -10.47
CA GLN A 111 4.60 16.21 -11.92
C GLN A 111 4.48 14.73 -12.23
N VAL A 112 3.47 14.34 -13.01
CA VAL A 112 3.23 12.97 -13.49
C VAL A 112 3.69 12.85 -14.93
N THR A 113 4.57 11.88 -15.19
CA THR A 113 4.96 11.45 -16.53
C THR A 113 4.30 10.10 -16.79
N ALA A 114 3.50 10.00 -17.85
CA ALA A 114 2.86 8.77 -18.28
C ALA A 114 3.45 8.29 -19.60
N ILE A 115 3.88 7.03 -19.64
CA ILE A 115 4.38 6.34 -20.84
C ILE A 115 3.31 5.33 -21.22
N ALA A 116 2.47 5.69 -22.18
CA ALA A 116 1.44 4.81 -22.70
C ALA A 116 2.03 3.86 -23.74
N THR A 117 1.84 2.56 -23.51
CA THR A 117 2.26 1.50 -24.42
C THR A 117 1.06 0.67 -24.85
N ARG A 118 1.21 -0.01 -25.99
CA ARG A 118 0.28 -1.04 -26.44
C ARG A 118 1.03 -2.27 -26.92
N ASP A 119 0.37 -3.41 -26.89
CA ASP A 119 0.87 -4.59 -27.58
C ASP A 119 0.79 -4.40 -29.11
N LYS A 120 1.76 -4.91 -29.86
CA LYS A 120 1.82 -4.78 -31.33
C LYS A 120 0.67 -5.49 -32.05
N PHE A 121 0.19 -6.61 -31.48
CA PHE A 121 -0.72 -7.53 -32.14
C PHE A 121 -2.09 -7.56 -31.50
N TYR A 122 -2.17 -7.34 -30.17
CA TYR A 122 -3.40 -7.35 -29.40
C TYR A 122 -3.81 -5.94 -28.98
N PRO A 123 -5.11 -5.67 -28.84
CA PRO A 123 -5.59 -4.42 -28.28
C PRO A 123 -5.45 -4.45 -26.73
N PHE A 124 -4.21 -4.63 -26.27
CA PHE A 124 -3.80 -4.68 -24.88
C PHE A 124 -2.85 -3.51 -24.58
N TYR A 125 -3.08 -2.80 -23.49
CA TYR A 125 -2.45 -1.53 -23.19
C TYR A 125 -1.92 -1.53 -21.76
N VAL A 126 -0.71 -0.99 -21.58
CA VAL A 126 -0.10 -0.73 -20.28
C VAL A 126 0.41 0.71 -20.27
N THR A 127 -0.03 1.48 -19.29
CA THR A 127 0.50 2.83 -19.06
C THR A 127 1.33 2.82 -17.78
N ILE A 128 2.60 3.22 -17.89
CA ILE A 128 3.52 3.30 -16.77
C ILE A 128 3.61 4.76 -16.32
N TYR A 129 3.36 5.02 -15.04
CA TYR A 129 3.36 6.35 -14.46
C TYR A 129 4.55 6.54 -13.55
N TYR A 130 5.13 7.73 -13.60
CA TYR A 130 6.11 8.21 -12.64
C TYR A 130 5.68 9.59 -12.13
N LYS A 131 5.64 9.76 -10.80
CA LYS A 131 5.30 11.03 -10.17
C LYS A 131 6.47 11.52 -9.32
N THR A 132 6.86 12.77 -9.53
CA THR A 132 7.87 13.47 -8.74
C THR A 132 7.26 14.68 -8.07
N TYR A 133 7.85 15.08 -6.94
CA TYR A 133 7.44 16.23 -6.16
C TYR A 133 8.56 17.27 -6.10
N PRO A 134 8.23 18.57 -6.06
CA PRO A 134 9.26 19.62 -6.00
C PRO A 134 9.93 19.73 -4.62
N ASP A 135 9.29 19.21 -3.58
CA ASP A 135 9.62 19.40 -2.17
C ASP A 135 10.09 18.14 -1.44
N CYS A 136 10.10 16.98 -2.12
CA CYS A 136 10.64 15.75 -1.56
C CYS A 136 11.47 14.94 -2.57
N GLU A 137 12.20 13.94 -2.06
CA GLU A 137 13.15 13.11 -2.80
C GLU A 137 12.61 11.74 -3.18
N VAL A 138 11.29 11.51 -3.03
CA VAL A 138 10.62 10.27 -3.40
C VAL A 138 10.03 10.39 -4.80
N ILE A 139 10.12 9.29 -5.55
CA ILE A 139 9.43 9.07 -6.82
C ILE A 139 8.38 7.99 -6.58
N GLU A 140 7.16 8.24 -7.02
CA GLU A 140 6.10 7.25 -7.07
C GLU A 140 5.98 6.66 -8.46
N THR A 141 5.68 5.36 -8.55
CA THR A 141 5.39 4.69 -9.83
C THR A 141 4.25 3.69 -9.64
N TRP A 142 3.43 3.56 -10.67
CA TRP A 142 2.35 2.57 -10.76
C TRP A 142 2.05 2.30 -12.23
N THR A 143 1.22 1.29 -12.50
CA THR A 143 0.78 0.98 -13.86
C THR A 143 -0.74 0.89 -13.95
N GLU A 144 -1.29 1.21 -15.11
CA GLU A 144 -2.66 0.91 -15.50
C GLU A 144 -2.65 -0.08 -16.65
N ILE A 145 -3.42 -1.15 -16.51
CA ILE A 145 -3.53 -2.23 -17.49
C ILE A 145 -4.98 -2.29 -17.97
N ARG A 146 -5.18 -2.29 -19.28
CA ARG A 146 -6.51 -2.42 -19.89
C ARG A 146 -6.42 -3.16 -21.21
N HIS A 147 -7.54 -3.71 -21.68
CA HIS A 147 -7.63 -4.29 -23.01
C HIS A 147 -9.00 -4.03 -23.67
N LEU A 148 -9.03 -4.22 -25.00
CA LEU A 148 -10.24 -4.13 -25.84
C LEU A 148 -10.48 -5.43 -26.59
N GLU A 149 -9.96 -6.55 -26.10
CA GLU A 149 -10.25 -7.87 -26.64
C GLU A 149 -11.72 -8.25 -26.39
N LYS A 150 -12.23 -9.21 -27.14
CA LYS A 150 -13.67 -9.59 -27.10
C LYS A 150 -14.08 -10.36 -25.86
N LYS A 151 -13.14 -11.02 -25.20
CA LYS A 151 -13.34 -11.84 -24.01
C LYS A 151 -12.31 -11.42 -22.93
N PRO A 152 -12.49 -11.83 -21.68
CA PRO A 152 -11.55 -11.52 -20.62
C PRO A 152 -10.13 -11.97 -20.92
N VAL A 153 -9.16 -11.23 -20.36
CA VAL A 153 -7.74 -11.55 -20.30
C VAL A 153 -7.40 -11.93 -18.87
N THR A 154 -6.55 -12.93 -18.69
CA THR A 154 -6.09 -13.33 -17.35
C THR A 154 -4.73 -12.72 -17.08
N LEU A 155 -4.63 -11.96 -15.98
CA LEU A 155 -3.36 -11.44 -15.46
C LEU A 155 -2.86 -12.36 -14.35
N TYR A 156 -1.60 -12.81 -14.46
CA TYR A 156 -0.93 -13.61 -13.43
C TYR A 156 0.08 -12.79 -12.66
N ARG A 157 0.80 -11.88 -13.34
CA ARG A 157 1.74 -10.94 -12.73
C ARG A 157 1.48 -9.55 -13.27
N PHE A 158 1.56 -8.56 -12.41
CA PHE A 158 1.30 -7.16 -12.71
C PHE A 158 2.02 -6.28 -11.69
N ALA A 159 3.35 -6.18 -11.81
CA ALA A 159 4.16 -5.40 -10.88
C ALA A 159 3.80 -3.90 -10.96
N SER A 160 3.84 -3.23 -9.83
CA SER A 160 3.72 -1.76 -9.75
C SER A 160 4.96 -1.07 -10.29
N ALA A 161 6.12 -1.73 -10.13
CA ALA A 161 7.41 -1.14 -10.48
C ALA A 161 8.41 -2.18 -10.98
N PHE A 162 9.28 -1.70 -11.86
CA PHE A 162 10.53 -2.31 -12.22
C PHE A 162 11.63 -1.25 -12.16
N LEU A 163 12.75 -1.56 -11.47
CA LEU A 163 13.92 -0.68 -11.38
C LEU A 163 15.20 -1.49 -11.59
N PRO A 164 15.99 -1.21 -12.64
CA PRO A 164 17.35 -1.72 -12.77
C PRO A 164 18.30 -0.87 -11.94
N VAL A 165 19.22 -1.51 -11.25
CA VAL A 165 20.25 -0.90 -10.43
C VAL A 165 21.60 -1.48 -10.81
N ARG A 166 22.66 -0.69 -10.76
CA ARG A 166 24.01 -1.18 -11.01
C ARG A 166 24.35 -2.29 -9.99
N ARG A 167 24.81 -3.41 -10.48
CA ARG A 167 25.37 -4.46 -9.64
C ARG A 167 26.72 -4.02 -9.06
N GLY A 168 26.90 -4.28 -7.80
CA GLY A 168 28.13 -4.07 -7.03
C GLY A 168 28.17 -5.03 -5.85
N ASP A 169 28.94 -4.73 -4.84
CA ASP A 169 28.87 -5.39 -3.51
C ASP A 169 27.67 -4.83 -2.74
N ASN A 170 26.47 -5.13 -3.27
CA ASN A 170 25.22 -4.58 -2.77
C ASN A 170 24.72 -5.36 -1.54
N TRP A 171 24.12 -4.64 -0.60
CA TRP A 171 23.55 -5.19 0.63
C TRP A 171 22.08 -4.84 0.73
N LEU A 172 21.29 -5.84 1.13
CA LEU A 172 19.86 -5.69 1.37
C LEU A 172 19.58 -5.54 2.86
N SER A 173 18.88 -4.47 3.23
CA SER A 173 18.30 -4.28 4.56
C SER A 173 16.78 -4.39 4.44
N HIS A 174 16.15 -5.22 5.27
CA HIS A 174 14.70 -5.43 5.29
C HIS A 174 14.24 -5.82 6.70
N PHE A 175 12.93 -5.80 6.93
CA PHE A 175 12.36 -6.06 8.25
C PHE A 175 11.60 -7.38 8.27
N HIS A 176 11.82 -8.14 9.33
CA HIS A 176 11.07 -9.34 9.68
C HIS A 176 10.84 -9.40 11.18
N GLY A 177 9.88 -10.19 11.62
CA GLY A 177 9.68 -10.51 13.02
C GLY A 177 8.32 -11.15 13.26
N PRO A 178 8.22 -12.04 14.25
CA PRO A 178 6.94 -12.58 14.69
C PRO A 178 6.20 -11.54 15.54
N TRP A 179 4.97 -11.83 15.86
CA TRP A 179 4.17 -11.04 16.81
C TRP A 179 4.92 -10.80 18.13
N GLY A 180 4.86 -9.57 18.62
CA GLY A 180 5.59 -9.11 19.80
C GLY A 180 7.10 -8.90 19.58
N ALA A 181 7.57 -9.07 18.34
CA ALA A 181 8.95 -8.86 17.92
C ALA A 181 9.02 -8.42 16.46
N GLU A 182 8.09 -7.57 16.04
CA GLU A 182 7.96 -7.05 14.68
C GLU A 182 9.11 -6.11 14.32
N ALA A 183 9.31 -5.92 13.03
CA ALA A 183 10.25 -4.96 12.47
C ALA A 183 11.72 -5.10 12.92
N TYR A 184 12.19 -6.30 13.19
CA TYR A 184 13.63 -6.55 13.35
C TYR A 184 14.33 -6.31 12.01
N LEU A 185 15.39 -5.51 12.06
CA LEU A 185 16.22 -5.20 10.91
C LEU A 185 17.17 -6.36 10.61
N TYR A 186 17.08 -6.89 9.39
CA TYR A 186 18.01 -7.85 8.83
C TYR A 186 18.82 -7.22 7.71
N GLU A 187 20.12 -7.54 7.66
CA GLU A 187 21.05 -7.04 6.66
C GLU A 187 21.88 -8.18 6.10
N GLU A 188 21.84 -8.33 4.79
CA GLU A 188 22.54 -9.40 4.10
C GLU A 188 23.23 -8.92 2.82
N ALA A 189 24.41 -9.47 2.50
CA ALA A 189 25.04 -9.24 1.21
C ALA A 189 24.25 -9.94 0.11
N LEU A 190 23.98 -9.26 -0.99
CA LEU A 190 23.33 -9.88 -2.15
C LEU A 190 24.31 -10.79 -2.87
N THR A 191 23.95 -12.05 -2.95
CA THR A 191 24.61 -13.05 -3.81
C THR A 191 23.91 -13.16 -5.15
N ASP A 192 24.50 -13.92 -6.10
CA ASP A 192 23.85 -14.22 -7.37
C ASP A 192 22.54 -14.98 -7.17
N GLY A 193 21.56 -14.66 -7.99
CA GLY A 193 20.23 -15.22 -7.92
C GLY A 193 19.18 -14.23 -7.40
N MET A 194 18.04 -14.75 -7.04
CA MET A 194 16.90 -13.94 -6.65
C MET A 194 16.66 -13.97 -5.14
N ARG A 195 16.55 -12.80 -4.53
CA ARG A 195 16.06 -12.61 -3.17
C ARG A 195 14.62 -12.09 -3.22
N VAL A 196 13.70 -12.74 -2.51
CA VAL A 196 12.28 -12.36 -2.50
C VAL A 196 11.83 -12.04 -1.08
N ILE A 197 11.27 -10.86 -0.89
CA ILE A 197 10.52 -10.45 0.31
C ILE A 197 9.05 -10.50 -0.08
N LYS A 198 8.26 -11.32 0.59
CA LYS A 198 6.84 -11.47 0.26
C LYS A 198 6.00 -11.84 1.46
N ASP A 199 4.75 -11.49 1.40
CA ASP A 199 3.74 -11.83 2.37
C ASP A 199 2.44 -12.27 1.70
N LYS A 200 1.66 -13.11 2.39
CA LYS A 200 0.37 -13.64 1.96
C LYS A 200 -0.70 -13.55 3.06
N ASP A 201 -0.40 -12.83 4.14
CA ASP A 201 -1.30 -12.75 5.30
C ASP A 201 -2.35 -11.64 5.16
N GLY A 202 -2.57 -11.15 3.93
CA GLY A 202 -3.57 -10.14 3.61
C GLY A 202 -3.23 -8.79 4.25
N VAL A 203 -4.14 -8.26 5.06
CA VAL A 203 -3.96 -6.96 5.73
C VAL A 203 -2.86 -6.97 6.79
N ARG A 204 -2.43 -8.15 7.24
CA ARG A 204 -1.31 -8.34 8.18
C ARG A 204 0.06 -8.35 7.51
N ASN A 205 0.17 -7.71 6.40
CA ASN A 205 1.36 -7.72 5.54
C ASN A 205 2.61 -7.10 6.15
N THR A 206 2.54 -6.49 7.33
CA THR A 206 3.68 -5.92 8.06
C THR A 206 4.10 -6.73 9.27
N GLN A 207 3.36 -7.75 9.65
CA GLN A 207 3.60 -8.53 10.86
C GLN A 207 4.84 -9.42 10.74
N ASN A 208 4.91 -10.28 9.73
CA ASN A 208 6.04 -11.19 9.52
C ASN A 208 7.16 -10.54 8.70
N SER A 209 6.82 -9.65 7.78
CA SER A 209 7.75 -8.87 6.97
C SER A 209 7.11 -7.55 6.55
N CYS A 210 7.91 -6.57 6.14
CA CYS A 210 7.39 -5.27 5.68
C CYS A 210 7.53 -5.12 4.16
N PRO A 211 6.57 -4.47 3.48
CA PRO A 211 6.64 -4.20 2.03
C PRO A 211 7.67 -3.10 1.71
N SER A 212 8.80 -3.11 2.40
CA SER A 212 9.85 -2.09 2.33
C SER A 212 11.23 -2.71 2.39
N PHE A 213 12.19 -2.07 1.72
CA PHE A 213 13.59 -2.45 1.75
C PHE A 213 14.50 -1.23 1.60
N MET A 214 15.78 -1.42 1.93
CA MET A 214 16.88 -0.53 1.54
C MET A 214 17.96 -1.38 0.87
N LEU A 215 18.46 -0.93 -0.26
CA LEU A 215 19.55 -1.52 -1.00
C LEU A 215 20.75 -0.60 -0.93
N THR A 216 21.74 -0.93 -0.11
CA THR A 216 23.02 -0.21 -0.05
C THR A 216 23.90 -0.67 -1.20
N LEU A 217 24.46 0.29 -1.94
CA LEU A 217 25.30 0.05 -3.08
C LEU A 217 26.78 0.08 -2.67
N ASP A 218 27.57 -0.90 -3.19
CA ASP A 218 29.02 -0.96 -3.05
C ASP A 218 29.55 -0.99 -1.60
N GLY A 219 28.94 -1.78 -0.74
CA GLY A 219 29.45 -2.01 0.61
C GLY A 219 28.38 -2.27 1.67
N ARG A 220 28.84 -2.43 2.90
CA ARG A 220 27.97 -2.68 4.05
C ARG A 220 27.06 -1.47 4.35
N PRO A 221 25.83 -1.74 4.84
CA PRO A 221 24.91 -0.69 5.27
C PRO A 221 25.52 0.18 6.38
N ASP A 222 25.40 1.50 6.22
CA ASP A 222 25.75 2.51 7.20
C ASP A 222 24.61 3.51 7.37
N GLU A 223 24.46 4.07 8.57
CA GLU A 223 23.36 4.98 8.88
C GLU A 223 23.52 6.35 8.23
N GLN A 224 24.75 6.83 8.08
CA GLN A 224 25.08 8.21 7.66
C GLN A 224 25.80 8.29 6.33
N HIS A 225 26.38 7.19 5.83
CA HIS A 225 27.25 7.19 4.66
C HIS A 225 26.84 6.12 3.63
N GLY A 226 27.22 6.37 2.38
CA GLY A 226 27.03 5.46 1.27
C GLY A 226 25.76 5.71 0.47
N MET A 227 25.73 5.16 -0.74
CA MET A 227 24.60 5.26 -1.64
C MET A 227 23.58 4.18 -1.30
N VAL A 228 22.34 4.58 -1.08
CA VAL A 228 21.26 3.69 -0.70
C VAL A 228 20.01 3.99 -1.53
N ILE A 229 19.38 2.95 -2.03
CA ILE A 229 18.06 3.01 -2.66
C ILE A 229 17.05 2.43 -1.67
N GLY A 230 16.03 3.20 -1.32
CA GLY A 230 14.90 2.72 -0.53
C GLY A 230 13.66 2.52 -1.39
N GLY A 231 12.87 1.50 -1.11
CA GLY A 231 11.61 1.23 -1.77
C GLY A 231 10.54 0.73 -0.81
N THR A 232 9.29 1.13 -1.05
CA THR A 232 8.12 0.64 -0.32
C THR A 232 6.91 0.55 -1.22
N LEU A 233 6.12 -0.52 -1.06
CA LEU A 233 4.84 -0.66 -1.74
C LEU A 233 3.73 -0.10 -0.85
N ALA A 234 3.02 0.91 -1.31
CA ALA A 234 1.88 1.51 -0.59
C ALA A 234 0.62 0.64 -0.78
N TRP A 235 0.63 -0.52 -0.16
CA TRP A 235 -0.39 -1.56 -0.27
C TRP A 235 -0.56 -2.29 1.06
N SER A 236 -1.79 -2.47 1.49
CA SER A 236 -2.16 -3.16 2.73
C SER A 236 -2.60 -4.63 2.51
N GLY A 237 -2.30 -5.20 1.37
CA GLY A 237 -2.60 -6.60 1.03
C GLY A 237 -1.35 -7.41 0.76
N ASN A 238 -1.52 -8.61 0.22
CA ASN A 238 -0.42 -9.50 -0.16
C ASN A 238 0.55 -8.81 -1.12
N TYR A 239 1.83 -8.86 -0.84
CA TYR A 239 2.85 -8.20 -1.65
C TYR A 239 4.03 -9.11 -1.98
N ARG A 240 4.75 -8.73 -3.01
CA ARG A 240 6.01 -9.35 -3.42
C ARG A 240 7.00 -8.29 -3.89
N ILE A 241 8.19 -8.31 -3.32
CA ILE A 241 9.35 -7.55 -3.77
C ILE A 241 10.43 -8.56 -4.12
N ALA A 242 10.82 -8.62 -5.39
CA ALA A 242 11.86 -9.51 -5.86
C ALA A 242 13.08 -8.71 -6.30
N ILE A 243 14.25 -9.10 -5.83
CA ILE A 243 15.54 -8.51 -6.16
C ILE A 243 16.35 -9.59 -6.88
N ASP A 244 16.45 -9.48 -8.19
CA ASP A 244 17.18 -10.40 -9.07
C ASP A 244 18.58 -9.85 -9.33
N ASN A 245 19.56 -10.43 -8.62
CA ASN A 245 20.98 -10.08 -8.75
C ASN A 245 21.62 -11.00 -9.78
N ASP A 246 21.68 -10.56 -11.01
CA ASP A 246 22.22 -11.37 -12.09
C ASP A 246 23.76 -11.28 -12.19
N ASN A 247 24.35 -12.20 -12.93
CA ASN A 247 25.80 -12.22 -13.19
C ASN A 247 26.22 -11.29 -14.34
N ALA A 248 25.32 -10.46 -14.89
CA ALA A 248 25.54 -9.58 -16.03
C ALA A 248 25.51 -8.08 -15.65
N HIS A 249 25.97 -7.70 -14.49
CA HIS A 249 26.18 -6.33 -14.02
C HIS A 249 24.92 -5.53 -13.64
N THR A 250 23.76 -6.18 -13.52
CA THR A 250 22.52 -5.50 -13.15
C THR A 250 21.82 -6.23 -12.00
N THR A 251 21.40 -5.47 -11.01
CA THR A 251 20.44 -5.89 -10.00
C THR A 251 19.07 -5.33 -10.41
N ARG A 252 18.04 -6.18 -10.49
CA ARG A 252 16.69 -5.82 -10.91
C ARG A 252 15.71 -5.94 -9.77
N ILE A 253 14.94 -4.90 -9.55
CA ILE A 253 13.94 -4.84 -8.48
C ILE A 253 12.56 -4.85 -9.11
N PHE A 254 11.72 -5.78 -8.68
CA PHE A 254 10.31 -5.89 -9.05
C PHE A 254 9.48 -5.76 -7.78
N ALA A 255 8.47 -4.90 -7.78
CA ALA A 255 7.60 -4.71 -6.63
C ALA A 255 6.13 -4.65 -7.07
N GLY A 256 5.25 -5.35 -6.36
CA GLY A 256 3.83 -5.37 -6.68
C GLY A 256 3.03 -6.27 -5.75
N ILE A 257 1.77 -6.48 -6.12
CA ILE A 257 0.89 -7.45 -5.47
C ILE A 257 1.50 -8.85 -5.62
N ASN A 258 1.38 -9.66 -4.58
CA ASN A 258 1.82 -11.05 -4.62
C ASN A 258 0.86 -11.87 -5.49
N GLU A 259 1.41 -12.47 -6.51
CA GLU A 259 0.68 -13.30 -7.48
C GLU A 259 0.51 -14.76 -7.06
N ASP A 260 1.14 -15.18 -5.97
CA ASP A 260 1.10 -16.58 -5.52
C ASP A 260 -0.34 -17.05 -5.27
N GLN A 261 -0.76 -18.10 -5.99
CA GLN A 261 -2.09 -18.71 -5.88
C GLN A 261 -3.25 -17.76 -6.23
N SER A 262 -2.99 -16.75 -7.04
CA SER A 262 -4.00 -15.80 -7.50
C SER A 262 -3.89 -15.54 -9.00
N GLN A 263 -4.98 -15.06 -9.55
CA GLN A 263 -5.04 -14.53 -10.91
C GLN A 263 -6.11 -13.44 -10.92
N TYR A 264 -5.95 -12.46 -11.81
CA TYR A 264 -6.96 -11.43 -12.02
C TYR A 264 -7.59 -11.61 -13.40
N ILE A 265 -8.90 -11.71 -13.44
CA ILE A 265 -9.68 -11.76 -14.67
C ILE A 265 -10.06 -10.35 -15.04
N LEU A 266 -9.37 -9.79 -16.02
CA LEU A 266 -9.61 -8.43 -16.51
C LEU A 266 -10.67 -8.48 -17.60
N GLU A 267 -11.81 -7.86 -17.34
CA GLU A 267 -12.92 -7.79 -18.29
C GLU A 267 -12.62 -6.80 -19.43
N PRO A 268 -13.24 -6.98 -20.63
CA PRO A 268 -13.10 -6.04 -21.74
C PRO A 268 -13.45 -4.61 -21.33
N LYS A 269 -12.54 -3.65 -21.57
CA LYS A 269 -12.62 -2.21 -21.23
C LYS A 269 -12.45 -1.88 -19.75
N GLU A 270 -12.34 -2.85 -18.90
CA GLU A 270 -11.94 -2.64 -17.51
C GLU A 270 -10.51 -2.10 -17.45
N VAL A 271 -10.21 -1.32 -16.40
CA VAL A 271 -8.88 -0.81 -16.11
C VAL A 271 -8.44 -1.35 -14.75
N PHE A 272 -7.35 -2.07 -14.74
CA PHE A 272 -6.69 -2.51 -13.52
C PHE A 272 -5.55 -1.55 -13.19
N THR A 273 -5.59 -0.94 -12.01
CA THR A 273 -4.54 -0.03 -11.53
C THR A 273 -3.76 -0.71 -10.41
N THR A 274 -2.45 -0.81 -10.56
CA THR A 274 -1.57 -1.38 -9.53
C THR A 274 -1.40 -0.41 -8.35
N PRO A 275 -1.08 -0.91 -7.15
CA PRO A 275 -0.69 -0.06 -6.03
C PRO A 275 0.51 0.82 -6.37
N VAL A 276 0.63 1.95 -5.66
CA VAL A 276 1.80 2.83 -5.81
C VAL A 276 3.01 2.18 -5.17
N PHE A 277 4.11 2.11 -5.91
CA PHE A 277 5.43 1.84 -5.35
C PHE A 277 6.19 3.17 -5.23
N ALA A 278 6.63 3.49 -4.02
CA ALA A 278 7.41 4.68 -3.71
C ALA A 278 8.88 4.30 -3.51
N PHE A 279 9.80 5.05 -4.13
CA PHE A 279 11.23 4.80 -3.99
C PHE A 279 12.03 6.09 -3.94
N THR A 280 13.22 6.01 -3.37
CA THR A 280 14.12 7.14 -3.18
C THR A 280 15.58 6.72 -3.29
N PHE A 281 16.42 7.68 -3.57
CA PHE A 281 17.88 7.55 -3.52
C PHE A 281 18.45 8.48 -2.46
N SER A 282 19.47 8.03 -1.76
CA SER A 282 20.27 8.83 -0.81
C SER A 282 21.75 8.53 -0.95
N ASP A 283 22.58 9.54 -0.81
CA ASP A 283 24.03 9.49 -0.65
C ASP A 283 24.45 9.66 0.83
N GLU A 284 23.45 9.75 1.73
CA GLU A 284 23.61 9.97 3.17
C GLU A 284 23.20 8.72 3.99
N GLY A 285 23.51 7.52 3.49
CA GLY A 285 23.23 6.27 4.17
C GLY A 285 21.73 5.94 4.30
N LYS A 286 21.43 4.96 5.17
CA LYS A 286 20.05 4.53 5.46
C LYS A 286 19.22 5.62 6.12
N GLY A 287 19.83 6.40 6.99
CA GLY A 287 19.16 7.55 7.64
C GLY A 287 18.68 8.59 6.65
N GLY A 288 19.41 8.80 5.55
CA GLY A 288 18.97 9.65 4.44
C GLY A 288 17.70 9.13 3.77
N VAL A 289 17.64 7.83 3.50
CA VAL A 289 16.45 7.17 2.95
C VAL A 289 15.25 7.32 3.91
N SER A 290 15.46 7.05 5.20
CA SER A 290 14.41 7.21 6.22
C SER A 290 13.85 8.63 6.25
N ARG A 291 14.72 9.65 6.28
CA ARG A 291 14.32 11.07 6.27
C ARG A 291 13.53 11.45 5.01
N ASN A 292 13.90 10.90 3.84
CA ASN A 292 13.19 11.12 2.59
C ASN A 292 11.77 10.56 2.65
N PHE A 293 11.58 9.31 3.13
CA PHE A 293 10.25 8.73 3.30
C PHE A 293 9.42 9.44 4.37
N HIS A 294 10.03 9.85 5.49
CA HIS A 294 9.32 10.64 6.52
C HIS A 294 8.81 11.98 5.97
N ARG A 295 9.62 12.66 5.15
CA ARG A 295 9.20 13.91 4.50
C ARG A 295 8.07 13.69 3.52
N TRP A 296 8.20 12.68 2.64
CA TRP A 296 7.16 12.30 1.69
C TRP A 296 5.85 11.92 2.40
N ALA A 297 5.90 11.09 3.44
CA ALA A 297 4.71 10.70 4.18
C ALA A 297 4.00 11.91 4.79
N ARG A 298 4.74 12.80 5.47
CA ARG A 298 4.16 13.99 6.11
C ARG A 298 3.57 14.97 5.11
N LEU A 299 4.21 15.19 3.96
CA LEU A 299 3.78 16.20 2.99
C LEU A 299 2.70 15.70 2.04
N HIS A 300 2.70 14.39 1.70
CA HIS A 300 1.93 13.89 0.57
C HIS A 300 1.04 12.67 0.86
N ARG A 301 1.16 12.03 2.04
CA ARG A 301 0.42 10.79 2.32
C ARG A 301 -0.43 10.83 3.60
N LEU A 302 0.04 11.49 4.63
CA LEU A 302 -0.67 11.57 5.90
C LEU A 302 -1.59 12.78 5.92
N ASN A 303 -2.85 12.55 6.26
CA ASN A 303 -3.74 13.64 6.61
C ASN A 303 -3.19 14.35 7.86
N HIS A 304 -3.16 15.68 7.85
CA HIS A 304 -2.55 16.48 8.93
C HIS A 304 -1.10 16.08 9.25
N GLY A 305 -0.32 15.64 8.24
CA GLY A 305 1.03 15.10 8.43
C GLY A 305 2.04 16.09 9.03
N GLY A 306 1.78 17.40 8.92
CA GLY A 306 2.60 18.46 9.54
C GLY A 306 2.27 18.78 10.99
N GLU A 307 1.15 18.26 11.54
CA GLU A 307 0.73 18.51 12.90
C GLU A 307 1.47 17.63 13.92
N GLN A 308 1.67 18.16 15.13
CA GLN A 308 2.22 17.38 16.23
C GLN A 308 1.22 16.31 16.66
N ARG A 309 1.69 15.08 16.85
CA ARG A 309 0.89 13.99 17.38
C ARG A 309 0.71 14.13 18.89
N SER A 310 -0.50 13.84 19.36
CA SER A 310 -0.82 13.86 20.79
C SER A 310 -0.11 12.73 21.53
N ILE A 311 0.27 12.99 22.79
CA ILE A 311 0.69 11.94 23.72
C ILE A 311 -0.53 11.07 24.02
N LEU A 312 -0.51 9.82 23.60
CA LEU A 312 -1.66 8.93 23.56
C LEU A 312 -1.49 7.76 24.54
N LEU A 313 -2.56 7.41 25.25
CA LEU A 313 -2.72 6.16 25.98
C LEU A 313 -3.88 5.36 25.39
N ASN A 314 -3.62 4.12 24.98
CA ASN A 314 -4.64 3.13 24.65
C ASN A 314 -4.95 2.28 25.91
N SER A 315 -6.21 1.92 26.12
CA SER A 315 -6.64 1.19 27.31
C SER A 315 -6.28 -0.31 27.30
N TRP A 316 -5.93 -0.88 26.14
CA TRP A 316 -5.78 -2.33 25.93
C TRP A 316 -4.80 -2.99 26.89
N GLU A 317 -3.55 -2.51 26.94
CA GLU A 317 -2.52 -3.11 27.80
C GLU A 317 -2.81 -2.95 29.29
N GLY A 318 -3.62 -1.96 29.67
CA GLY A 318 -3.99 -1.74 31.05
C GLY A 318 -5.12 -2.64 31.54
N VAL A 319 -6.14 -2.86 30.72
CA VAL A 319 -7.40 -3.48 31.17
C VAL A 319 -7.98 -4.51 30.23
N SER A 320 -7.41 -4.69 29.02
CA SER A 320 -7.94 -5.58 27.99
C SER A 320 -9.44 -5.30 27.76
N MET A 321 -10.29 -6.31 27.67
CA MET A 321 -11.74 -6.16 27.48
C MET A 321 -12.52 -5.81 28.75
N ASN A 322 -11.84 -5.54 29.88
CA ASN A 322 -12.48 -5.13 31.12
C ASN A 322 -12.84 -3.64 31.14
N VAL A 323 -13.44 -3.21 30.02
CA VAL A 323 -13.90 -1.84 29.79
C VAL A 323 -15.21 -1.63 30.54
N ASN A 324 -15.26 -0.58 31.36
CA ASN A 324 -16.48 -0.07 31.98
C ASN A 324 -16.32 1.41 32.33
N GLN A 325 -17.42 2.10 32.67
CA GLN A 325 -17.43 3.55 32.89
C GLN A 325 -16.41 3.98 33.96
N GLU A 326 -16.42 3.34 35.13
CA GLU A 326 -15.56 3.70 36.26
C GLU A 326 -14.08 3.52 35.95
N VAL A 327 -13.71 2.40 35.32
CA VAL A 327 -12.33 2.10 34.95
C VAL A 327 -11.82 3.09 33.91
N MET A 328 -12.61 3.40 32.88
CA MET A 328 -12.23 4.38 31.85
C MET A 328 -12.06 5.78 32.46
N ASP A 329 -12.97 6.21 33.35
CA ASP A 329 -12.89 7.51 33.99
C ASP A 329 -11.64 7.63 34.89
N GLN A 330 -11.28 6.57 35.62
CA GLN A 330 -10.07 6.54 36.44
C GLN A 330 -8.80 6.59 35.60
N MET A 331 -8.73 5.76 34.53
CA MET A 331 -7.57 5.76 33.59
C MET A 331 -7.37 7.13 32.97
N MET A 332 -8.47 7.78 32.54
CA MET A 332 -8.39 9.13 31.96
C MET A 332 -7.91 10.16 32.97
N ALA A 333 -8.37 10.07 34.26
CA ALA A 333 -7.93 10.97 35.31
C ALA A 333 -6.43 10.84 35.61
N ASP A 334 -5.95 9.61 35.75
CA ASP A 334 -4.54 9.32 36.02
C ASP A 334 -3.65 9.75 34.85
N PHE A 335 -4.08 9.47 33.64
CA PHE A 335 -3.34 9.83 32.43
C PHE A 335 -3.26 11.35 32.22
N ALA A 336 -4.36 12.07 32.45
CA ALA A 336 -4.37 13.54 32.41
C ALA A 336 -3.43 14.15 33.46
N ALA A 337 -3.41 13.59 34.70
CA ALA A 337 -2.50 14.03 35.75
C ALA A 337 -1.01 13.84 35.41
N MET A 338 -0.68 12.88 34.55
CA MET A 338 0.66 12.63 34.03
C MET A 338 1.03 13.52 32.82
N GLY A 339 0.11 14.35 32.32
CA GLY A 339 0.34 15.22 31.18
C GLY A 339 -0.02 14.55 29.83
N GLY A 340 -0.87 13.52 29.85
CA GLY A 340 -1.43 12.90 28.66
C GLY A 340 -2.34 13.85 27.88
N GLU A 341 -2.54 13.58 26.59
CA GLU A 341 -3.27 14.46 25.68
C GLU A 341 -4.44 13.76 24.95
N MET A 342 -4.37 12.46 24.73
CA MET A 342 -5.39 11.68 24.02
C MET A 342 -5.56 10.30 24.65
N PHE A 343 -6.77 9.95 25.02
CA PHE A 343 -7.12 8.63 25.53
C PHE A 343 -7.90 7.86 24.45
N VAL A 344 -7.50 6.60 24.20
CA VAL A 344 -8.16 5.70 23.25
C VAL A 344 -8.78 4.53 24.02
N MET A 345 -10.10 4.39 23.94
CA MET A 345 -10.80 3.20 24.42
C MET A 345 -10.69 2.10 23.37
N ASP A 346 -10.09 0.98 23.73
CA ASP A 346 -9.88 -0.19 22.90
C ASP A 346 -11.06 -1.18 22.93
N ASP A 347 -10.86 -2.44 22.54
CA ASP A 347 -11.85 -3.51 22.46
C ASP A 347 -12.57 -3.73 23.81
N GLY A 348 -13.83 -4.14 23.75
CA GLY A 348 -14.60 -4.50 24.94
C GLY A 348 -15.80 -3.60 25.24
N TRP A 349 -16.05 -2.52 24.50
CA TRP A 349 -17.11 -1.53 24.79
C TRP A 349 -18.48 -1.87 24.21
N PHE A 350 -18.59 -2.84 23.32
CA PHE A 350 -19.76 -3.10 22.48
C PHE A 350 -20.43 -4.46 22.73
N GLY A 351 -21.54 -4.71 22.04
CA GLY A 351 -22.35 -5.93 22.11
C GLY A 351 -23.48 -5.85 23.14
N ASP A 352 -24.73 -5.78 22.67
CA ASP A 352 -25.91 -5.73 23.53
C ASP A 352 -26.38 -7.17 23.89
N LYS A 353 -26.69 -7.97 22.87
CA LYS A 353 -27.12 -9.36 23.05
C LYS A 353 -26.00 -10.26 23.58
N TYR A 354 -24.81 -10.05 23.10
CA TYR A 354 -23.60 -10.78 23.47
C TYR A 354 -22.53 -9.79 23.92
N PRO A 355 -22.47 -9.40 25.23
CA PRO A 355 -21.44 -8.45 25.67
C PRO A 355 -20.01 -8.90 25.32
N ARG A 356 -19.21 -7.95 24.84
CA ARG A 356 -17.80 -8.19 24.48
C ARG A 356 -16.93 -8.32 25.74
N ASN A 357 -17.02 -9.45 26.41
CA ASN A 357 -16.25 -9.77 27.60
C ASN A 357 -15.02 -10.62 27.33
N ASN A 358 -14.91 -11.16 26.12
CA ASN A 358 -13.78 -11.96 25.66
C ASN A 358 -13.76 -11.99 24.11
N GLY A 359 -12.70 -12.53 23.52
CA GLY A 359 -12.50 -12.57 22.08
C GLY A 359 -13.45 -13.48 21.27
N THR A 360 -14.42 -14.14 21.90
CA THR A 360 -15.24 -15.18 21.22
C THR A 360 -16.63 -14.72 20.82
N SER A 361 -17.00 -13.47 21.08
CA SER A 361 -18.33 -12.93 20.76
C SER A 361 -18.30 -11.48 20.35
N SER A 362 -19.36 -11.03 19.71
CA SER A 362 -19.79 -9.65 19.46
C SER A 362 -19.03 -8.87 18.40
N LEU A 363 -17.89 -9.31 17.86
CA LEU A 363 -17.36 -8.63 16.67
C LEU A 363 -18.43 -8.59 15.59
N GLY A 364 -18.62 -7.41 15.00
CA GLY A 364 -19.71 -7.10 14.08
C GLY A 364 -20.90 -6.37 14.71
N ASP A 365 -21.08 -6.47 16.04
CA ASP A 365 -22.19 -5.86 16.76
C ASP A 365 -21.76 -4.53 17.40
N TRP A 366 -21.56 -3.51 16.58
CA TRP A 366 -21.01 -2.20 16.99
C TRP A 366 -22.04 -1.32 17.73
N VAL A 367 -22.68 -1.90 18.74
CA VAL A 367 -23.65 -1.22 19.61
C VAL A 367 -23.06 -1.17 21.02
N VAL A 368 -23.13 -0.01 21.66
CA VAL A 368 -22.63 0.19 23.03
C VAL A 368 -23.25 -0.80 23.99
N CYS A 369 -22.42 -1.53 24.73
CA CYS A 369 -22.86 -2.36 25.84
C CYS A 369 -23.28 -1.47 27.02
N LYS A 370 -24.60 -1.32 27.24
CA LYS A 370 -25.13 -0.42 28.29
C LYS A 370 -24.83 -0.88 29.71
N GLU A 371 -24.61 -2.17 29.90
CA GLU A 371 -24.19 -2.71 31.21
C GLU A 371 -22.81 -2.19 31.57
N LYS A 372 -21.90 -2.10 30.61
CA LYS A 372 -20.53 -1.59 30.82
C LYS A 372 -20.45 -0.08 30.81
N LEU A 373 -21.18 0.55 29.91
CA LEU A 373 -21.17 1.99 29.66
C LEU A 373 -22.59 2.55 29.75
N PRO A 374 -23.14 2.72 30.97
CA PRO A 374 -24.52 3.19 31.16
C PRO A 374 -24.77 4.59 30.55
N GLU A 375 -23.76 5.46 30.56
CA GLU A 375 -23.81 6.80 29.96
C GLU A 375 -23.42 6.80 28.48
N GLY A 376 -23.03 5.64 27.95
CA GLY A 376 -22.59 5.46 26.57
C GLY A 376 -21.27 6.18 26.26
N ILE A 377 -20.92 6.22 24.96
CA ILE A 377 -19.72 6.91 24.48
C ILE A 377 -19.77 8.41 24.83
N LYS A 378 -20.97 9.01 24.85
CA LYS A 378 -21.14 10.42 25.18
C LYS A 378 -20.68 10.75 26.60
N GLY A 379 -20.90 9.85 27.56
CA GLY A 379 -20.38 10.01 28.94
C GLY A 379 -18.86 10.05 28.95
N LEU A 380 -18.23 9.12 28.23
CA LEU A 380 -16.76 9.05 28.15
C LEU A 380 -16.13 10.25 27.43
N THR A 381 -16.71 10.70 26.32
CA THR A 381 -16.19 11.90 25.61
C THR A 381 -16.36 13.16 26.46
N ALA A 382 -17.43 13.28 27.24
CA ALA A 382 -17.62 14.36 28.21
C ALA A 382 -16.57 14.32 29.31
N SER A 383 -16.34 13.14 29.91
CA SER A 383 -15.33 12.91 30.95
C SER A 383 -13.90 13.23 30.43
N ALA A 384 -13.56 12.79 29.24
CA ALA A 384 -12.27 13.11 28.60
C ALA A 384 -12.10 14.63 28.47
N ARG A 385 -13.10 15.31 27.95
CA ARG A 385 -13.09 16.78 27.77
C ARG A 385 -12.93 17.53 29.08
N GLU A 386 -13.62 17.12 30.13
CA GLU A 386 -13.48 17.71 31.48
C GLU A 386 -12.05 17.60 32.03
N LYS A 387 -11.32 16.54 31.64
CA LYS A 387 -9.93 16.29 32.02
C LYS A 387 -8.93 16.91 31.02
N GLY A 388 -9.41 17.62 29.98
CA GLY A 388 -8.55 18.23 28.96
C GLY A 388 -7.99 17.23 27.94
N LEU A 389 -8.52 16.02 27.87
CA LEU A 389 -8.09 14.99 26.92
C LEU A 389 -8.93 15.00 25.66
N LYS A 390 -8.29 14.68 24.54
CA LYS A 390 -8.96 14.17 23.33
C LYS A 390 -9.40 12.72 23.55
N PHE A 391 -10.42 12.29 22.82
CA PHE A 391 -10.93 10.92 22.92
C PHE A 391 -10.86 10.20 21.57
N GLY A 392 -10.39 8.96 21.58
CA GLY A 392 -10.40 8.04 20.47
C GLY A 392 -11.12 6.73 20.83
N ILE A 393 -11.53 5.99 19.80
CA ILE A 393 -12.22 4.71 19.94
C ILE A 393 -11.69 3.68 18.95
N TRP A 394 -11.62 2.43 19.39
CA TRP A 394 -11.24 1.29 18.55
C TRP A 394 -12.47 0.60 17.95
N ILE A 395 -12.33 0.17 16.69
CA ILE A 395 -13.24 -0.74 16.00
C ILE A 395 -12.47 -1.69 15.08
N GLU A 396 -13.03 -2.86 14.80
CA GLU A 396 -12.52 -3.85 13.85
C GLU A 396 -13.66 -4.26 12.88
N PRO A 397 -14.07 -3.35 11.98
CA PRO A 397 -15.34 -3.49 11.26
C PRO A 397 -15.29 -4.52 10.12
N GLU A 398 -14.11 -5.00 9.74
CA GLU A 398 -13.88 -6.05 8.74
C GLU A 398 -14.08 -7.47 9.29
N MET A 399 -14.28 -7.62 10.60
CA MET A 399 -14.39 -8.90 11.27
C MET A 399 -15.75 -9.10 11.93
N THR A 400 -16.10 -10.37 12.11
CA THR A 400 -17.25 -10.78 12.95
C THR A 400 -16.91 -12.04 13.74
N ASN A 401 -17.64 -12.30 14.82
CA ASN A 401 -17.59 -13.57 15.50
C ASN A 401 -18.77 -14.47 15.06
N SER A 402 -18.58 -15.78 15.10
CA SER A 402 -19.68 -16.73 14.93
C SER A 402 -20.79 -16.58 15.98
N LYS A 403 -20.46 -15.94 17.13
CA LYS A 403 -21.41 -15.55 18.18
C LYS A 403 -21.60 -14.04 18.14
N SER A 404 -22.34 -13.54 17.15
CA SER A 404 -22.74 -12.14 17.01
C SER A 404 -24.11 -12.05 16.35
N GLU A 405 -24.83 -10.95 16.56
CA GLU A 405 -26.09 -10.68 15.87
C GLU A 405 -25.87 -10.47 14.38
N LEU A 406 -24.72 -9.91 13.97
CA LEU A 406 -24.36 -9.76 12.57
C LEU A 406 -24.28 -11.11 11.87
N PHE A 407 -23.54 -12.06 12.43
CA PHE A 407 -23.41 -13.39 11.84
C PHE A 407 -24.74 -14.18 11.84
N GLU A 408 -25.58 -14.01 12.87
CA GLU A 408 -26.92 -14.62 12.90
C GLU A 408 -27.80 -14.10 11.74
N LYS A 409 -27.66 -12.83 11.35
CA LYS A 409 -28.45 -12.19 10.29
C LYS A 409 -27.87 -12.42 8.91
N HIS A 410 -26.54 -12.44 8.80
CA HIS A 410 -25.79 -12.43 7.54
C HIS A 410 -24.61 -13.41 7.56
N PRO A 411 -24.83 -14.72 7.76
CA PRO A 411 -23.75 -15.69 7.70
C PRO A 411 -23.10 -15.78 6.31
N GLU A 412 -23.81 -15.38 5.26
CA GLU A 412 -23.34 -15.31 3.87
C GLU A 412 -22.34 -14.18 3.59
N TRP A 413 -22.17 -13.24 4.51
CA TRP A 413 -21.22 -12.12 4.37
C TRP A 413 -19.79 -12.49 4.74
N VAL A 414 -19.58 -13.70 5.27
CA VAL A 414 -18.25 -14.16 5.67
C VAL A 414 -17.55 -14.83 4.49
N ILE A 415 -16.25 -14.55 4.36
CA ILE A 415 -15.39 -15.21 3.36
C ILE A 415 -15.38 -16.71 3.67
N GLN A 416 -15.87 -17.51 2.72
CA GLN A 416 -15.92 -18.96 2.81
C GLN A 416 -15.55 -19.61 1.48
N GLN A 417 -14.68 -20.61 1.52
CA GLN A 417 -14.37 -21.42 0.35
C GLN A 417 -15.46 -22.47 0.12
N PRO A 418 -15.97 -22.64 -1.13
CA PRO A 418 -16.90 -23.68 -1.45
C PRO A 418 -16.38 -25.08 -1.07
N HIS A 419 -17.22 -25.90 -0.46
CA HIS A 419 -16.91 -27.29 -0.06
C HIS A 419 -15.74 -27.41 0.94
N ARG A 420 -15.49 -26.38 1.74
CA ARG A 420 -14.53 -26.38 2.86
C ARG A 420 -15.23 -25.99 4.14
N GLU A 421 -14.64 -26.40 5.27
CA GLU A 421 -15.06 -25.87 6.57
C GLU A 421 -14.79 -24.37 6.62
N MET A 422 -15.63 -23.66 7.37
CA MET A 422 -15.45 -22.23 7.59
C MET A 422 -14.12 -21.96 8.29
N HIS A 423 -13.27 -21.16 7.66
CA HIS A 423 -12.00 -20.76 8.25
C HIS A 423 -12.28 -19.84 9.42
N LYS A 424 -11.81 -20.20 10.60
CA LYS A 424 -11.92 -19.42 11.83
C LYS A 424 -10.53 -18.92 12.20
N GLY A 425 -10.40 -17.60 12.29
CA GLY A 425 -9.18 -16.95 12.69
C GLY A 425 -8.97 -16.97 14.21
N ARG A 426 -8.57 -15.85 14.77
CA ARG A 426 -8.24 -15.63 16.18
C ARG A 426 -9.23 -16.30 17.15
N GLY A 427 -8.69 -16.99 18.14
CA GLY A 427 -9.49 -17.70 19.15
C GLY A 427 -10.42 -18.78 18.64
N GLY A 428 -10.32 -19.18 17.37
CA GLY A 428 -11.17 -20.18 16.73
C GLY A 428 -12.63 -19.73 16.54
N THR A 429 -12.91 -18.42 16.61
CA THR A 429 -14.27 -17.87 16.53
C THR A 429 -14.38 -16.63 15.62
N GLN A 430 -13.28 -15.98 15.30
CA GLN A 430 -13.24 -14.77 14.48
C GLN A 430 -13.33 -15.13 13.00
N LEU A 431 -14.13 -14.39 12.26
CA LEU A 431 -14.44 -14.59 10.85
C LEU A 431 -14.24 -13.29 10.09
N VAL A 432 -13.78 -13.37 8.85
CA VAL A 432 -13.52 -12.23 7.99
C VAL A 432 -14.74 -11.94 7.12
N LEU A 433 -15.19 -10.70 7.08
CA LEU A 433 -16.27 -10.24 6.20
C LEU A 433 -15.76 -10.10 4.76
N ASP A 434 -16.58 -10.44 3.79
CA ASP A 434 -16.27 -10.28 2.35
C ASP A 434 -16.45 -8.82 1.92
N LEU A 435 -15.40 -8.03 2.06
CA LEU A 435 -15.39 -6.62 1.63
C LEU A 435 -15.40 -6.44 0.09
N SER A 436 -15.39 -7.50 -0.70
CA SER A 436 -15.69 -7.42 -2.13
C SER A 436 -17.21 -7.33 -2.40
N ASN A 437 -18.04 -7.70 -1.42
CA ASN A 437 -19.49 -7.58 -1.49
C ASN A 437 -19.94 -6.13 -1.21
N PRO A 438 -20.67 -5.47 -2.13
CA PRO A 438 -21.14 -4.10 -1.93
C PRO A 438 -22.05 -3.91 -0.70
N GLU A 439 -22.83 -4.93 -0.31
CA GLU A 439 -23.67 -4.86 0.88
C GLU A 439 -22.84 -4.82 2.17
N VAL A 440 -21.73 -5.56 2.21
CA VAL A 440 -20.77 -5.55 3.31
C VAL A 440 -20.04 -4.20 3.37
N GLN A 441 -19.64 -3.64 2.22
CA GLN A 441 -19.05 -2.30 2.17
C GLN A 441 -19.99 -1.24 2.72
N GLU A 442 -21.28 -1.28 2.33
CA GLU A 442 -22.29 -0.35 2.83
C GLU A 442 -22.52 -0.51 4.35
N PHE A 443 -22.53 -1.75 4.84
CA PHE A 443 -22.64 -2.02 6.27
C PHE A 443 -21.44 -1.43 7.04
N VAL A 444 -20.21 -1.71 6.62
CA VAL A 444 -18.99 -1.22 7.27
C VAL A 444 -18.92 0.30 7.23
N PHE A 445 -19.22 0.91 6.08
CA PHE A 445 -19.34 2.37 5.98
C PHE A 445 -20.38 2.91 6.96
N GLY A 446 -21.55 2.27 7.02
CA GLY A 446 -22.64 2.66 7.91
C GLY A 446 -22.30 2.56 9.41
N VAL A 447 -21.44 1.62 9.80
CA VAL A 447 -20.90 1.53 11.17
C VAL A 447 -20.06 2.77 11.51
N VAL A 448 -19.09 3.09 10.66
CA VAL A 448 -18.20 4.25 10.84
C VAL A 448 -19.00 5.56 10.80
N ASP A 449 -19.87 5.73 9.80
CA ASP A 449 -20.66 6.95 9.63
C ASP A 449 -21.57 7.21 10.83
N LYS A 450 -22.30 6.21 11.30
CA LYS A 450 -23.17 6.32 12.48
C LYS A 450 -22.38 6.68 13.72
N LEU A 451 -21.25 6.01 13.97
CA LEU A 451 -20.40 6.26 15.13
C LEU A 451 -19.87 7.69 15.15
N MET A 452 -19.28 8.15 14.05
CA MET A 452 -18.67 9.47 13.94
C MET A 452 -19.69 10.59 13.88
N THR A 453 -20.85 10.35 13.26
CA THR A 453 -21.94 11.34 13.20
C THR A 453 -22.62 11.51 14.56
N ALA A 454 -22.82 10.41 15.32
CA ALA A 454 -23.42 10.45 16.64
C ALA A 454 -22.47 11.04 17.71
N HIS A 455 -21.17 10.96 17.49
CA HIS A 455 -20.11 11.36 18.43
C HIS A 455 -19.03 12.18 17.74
N PRO A 456 -19.34 13.41 17.28
CA PRO A 456 -18.38 14.28 16.57
C PRO A 456 -17.18 14.71 17.44
N GLU A 457 -17.22 14.44 18.74
CA GLU A 457 -16.14 14.67 19.70
C GLU A 457 -15.02 13.62 19.60
N ILE A 458 -15.26 12.50 18.92
CA ILE A 458 -14.22 11.50 18.70
C ILE A 458 -13.17 12.07 17.73
N CYS A 459 -11.94 12.16 18.20
CA CYS A 459 -10.82 12.73 17.44
C CYS A 459 -10.02 11.67 16.69
N LEU A 460 -10.12 10.40 17.09
CA LEU A 460 -9.39 9.29 16.50
C LEU A 460 -10.27 8.05 16.42
N LEU A 461 -10.37 7.47 15.21
CA LEU A 461 -10.85 6.12 15.01
C LEU A 461 -9.61 5.23 14.86
N TYR A 462 -9.41 4.32 15.82
CA TYR A 462 -8.35 3.35 15.80
C TYR A 462 -8.91 2.03 15.28
N THR A 463 -8.33 1.50 14.22
CA THR A 463 -8.74 0.20 13.68
C THR A 463 -7.77 -0.88 14.12
N SER A 464 -8.14 -2.13 13.89
CA SER A 464 -7.37 -3.31 14.23
C SER A 464 -5.86 -3.11 13.98
N ASP A 465 -5.07 -3.39 14.99
CA ASP A 465 -3.64 -3.54 14.85
C ASP A 465 -3.34 -4.99 14.43
N ALA A 466 -2.63 -5.15 13.32
CA ALA A 466 -2.21 -6.46 12.84
C ALA A 466 -1.39 -7.25 13.91
N ALA A 467 -0.79 -6.56 14.87
CA ALA A 467 -0.06 -7.18 15.97
C ALA A 467 -0.98 -7.84 17.02
N ASP A 468 -2.18 -7.31 17.24
CA ASP A 468 -3.11 -7.82 18.25
C ASP A 468 -3.92 -9.04 17.78
N ASP A 469 -3.83 -9.41 16.53
CA ASP A 469 -4.68 -10.38 15.87
C ASP A 469 -4.18 -11.84 15.92
N MET A 470 -3.24 -12.17 16.81
CA MET A 470 -2.77 -13.56 16.95
C MET A 470 -3.08 -14.25 18.25
#